data_6053b02c5aab4ffcf567d5380fcfa640
#
_entry.id   6053b02c5aab4ffcf567d5380fcfa640
#
_cell.length_a   1.000
_cell.length_b   1.000
_cell.length_c   1.000
_cell.angle_alpha   90.00
_cell.angle_beta   90.00
_cell.angle_gamma   90.00
#
_symmetry.space_group_name_H-M   'P 1'
#
loop_
_entity.id
_entity.type
_entity.pdbx_description
1 polymer ?
#
loop_
_entity_poly.entity_id
_entity_poly.type
_entity_poly.pdbx_seq_one_letter_code
_entity_poly.pdbx_strand_id
1 'polypeptide(L)'
;DYIGFSTDAAISRRIQVLANSDLAHGSTGSRLLSGNLPIFAETERYITDFHHAEAALLYNSGYDANVGFFSCIVGRGDVILYDSYSHASIRDGISLSLANAYKFKHNDLEDLEKLLKKFATDQRTVLIATETVFSMDGDSPDLRRLVALAQQYGAYVAVDEAHAIGVFGKNGSGLIQALGLENDIFARIVTFGKGLGAHGAAVVASAEVVQYLVNFSRSFIYTTAMSPHSVATIRAGYEQLSQTEAISQLHSNISYFKTQITQQQLQGFIASDSAIQAMVVPGNERVKALAAHLQAEGIGVLPILAPTVPAGEERLRICLHSFNSEEEIKKLVNLLTDKFAN
;
A
#
# COMPACT_ATOMS: atom_id res chain seq x y z
N ASP A 1 -8.16 -3.39 7.28
CA ASP A 1 -8.66 -2.31 8.18
C ASP A 1 -7.78 -2.22 9.43
N TYR A 2 -6.53 -1.73 9.26
CA TYR A 2 -5.53 -1.74 10.35
C TYR A 2 -5.91 -0.93 11.59
N ILE A 3 -6.69 0.14 11.40
CA ILE A 3 -7.04 1.07 12.47
C ILE A 3 -8.54 1.11 12.80
N GLY A 4 -9.33 0.17 12.26
CA GLY A 4 -10.75 -0.01 12.60
C GLY A 4 -11.70 1.00 11.98
N PHE A 5 -11.27 1.72 10.95
CA PHE A 5 -12.05 2.82 10.37
C PHE A 5 -13.30 2.37 9.60
N SER A 6 -13.33 1.13 9.10
CA SER A 6 -14.49 0.61 8.35
C SER A 6 -15.79 0.55 9.19
N THR A 7 -15.67 0.54 10.52
CA THR A 7 -16.79 0.49 11.46
C THR A 7 -16.82 1.69 12.43
N ASP A 8 -16.01 2.72 12.20
CA ASP A 8 -15.92 3.89 13.06
C ASP A 8 -17.20 4.75 12.99
N ALA A 9 -17.81 5.02 14.15
CA ALA A 9 -19.05 5.76 14.26
C ALA A 9 -18.87 7.27 13.95
N ALA A 10 -17.69 7.85 14.17
CA ALA A 10 -17.43 9.25 13.84
C ALA A 10 -17.33 9.42 12.32
N ILE A 11 -16.67 8.48 11.64
CA ILE A 11 -16.62 8.43 10.17
C ILE A 11 -18.04 8.27 9.61
N SER A 12 -18.84 7.35 10.15
CA SER A 12 -20.22 7.14 9.71
C SER A 12 -21.07 8.42 9.82
N ARG A 13 -20.97 9.16 10.93
CA ARG A 13 -21.64 10.47 11.09
C ARG A 13 -21.11 11.49 10.10
N ARG A 14 -19.82 11.53 9.87
CA ARG A 14 -19.20 12.48 8.93
C ARG A 14 -19.61 12.21 7.49
N ILE A 15 -19.70 10.94 7.10
CA ILE A 15 -20.22 10.54 5.77
C ILE A 15 -21.64 11.07 5.57
N GLN A 16 -22.53 10.95 6.56
CA GLN A 16 -23.90 11.47 6.47
C GLN A 16 -23.94 12.99 6.24
N VAL A 17 -23.01 13.74 6.81
CA VAL A 17 -22.90 15.19 6.59
C VAL A 17 -22.38 15.50 5.18
N LEU A 18 -21.36 14.77 4.71
CA LEU A 18 -20.77 14.97 3.39
C LEU A 18 -21.69 14.46 2.27
N ALA A 19 -22.37 13.34 2.52
CA ALA A 19 -23.37 12.75 1.64
C ALA A 19 -24.79 13.25 1.99
N ASN A 20 -24.98 14.57 1.93
CA ASN A 20 -26.30 15.17 2.15
C ASN A 20 -27.36 14.67 1.15
N SER A 21 -28.62 15.05 1.36
CA SER A 21 -29.77 14.61 0.54
C SER A 21 -29.62 14.89 -0.98
N ASP A 22 -28.73 15.80 -1.36
CA ASP A 22 -28.54 16.25 -2.74
C ASP A 22 -27.40 15.50 -3.44
N LEU A 23 -26.66 14.62 -2.73
CA LEU A 23 -25.58 13.84 -3.33
C LEU A 23 -26.15 12.69 -4.17
N ALA A 24 -25.75 12.64 -5.44
CA ALA A 24 -26.15 11.57 -6.34
C ALA A 24 -25.67 10.18 -5.83
N HIS A 25 -26.49 9.14 -6.03
CA HIS A 25 -26.15 7.78 -5.60
C HIS A 25 -25.03 7.15 -6.45
N GLY A 26 -24.87 7.57 -7.70
CA GLY A 26 -23.85 7.08 -8.63
C GLY A 26 -23.39 8.17 -9.57
N SER A 27 -22.23 7.98 -10.16
CA SER A 27 -21.60 8.96 -11.06
C SER A 27 -22.14 8.90 -12.50
N THR A 28 -22.81 7.82 -12.88
CA THR A 28 -23.47 7.61 -14.17
C THR A 28 -22.63 7.77 -15.45
N GLY A 29 -21.32 8.01 -15.31
CA GLY A 29 -20.37 8.14 -16.41
C GLY A 29 -18.94 8.20 -15.92
N SER A 30 -17.98 8.27 -16.85
CA SER A 30 -16.57 8.47 -16.52
C SER A 30 -16.32 9.90 -16.05
N ARG A 31 -15.17 10.12 -15.41
CA ARG A 31 -14.69 11.44 -14.95
C ARG A 31 -14.58 12.45 -16.11
N LEU A 32 -14.26 12.00 -17.32
CA LEU A 32 -14.13 12.86 -18.51
C LEU A 32 -15.46 13.18 -19.19
N LEU A 33 -16.55 12.58 -18.77
CA LEU A 33 -17.90 12.83 -19.30
C LEU A 33 -18.80 13.44 -18.22
N SER A 34 -19.80 12.67 -17.76
CA SER A 34 -20.81 13.15 -16.79
C SER A 34 -20.49 12.81 -15.33
N GLY A 35 -19.46 11.99 -15.07
CA GLY A 35 -19.20 11.47 -13.73
C GLY A 35 -18.31 12.36 -12.84
N ASN A 36 -17.89 13.54 -13.29
CA ASN A 36 -17.02 14.41 -12.52
C ASN A 36 -17.80 15.43 -11.68
N LEU A 37 -18.18 15.02 -10.49
CA LEU A 37 -18.94 15.86 -9.55
C LEU A 37 -17.97 16.69 -8.68
N PRO A 38 -18.40 17.85 -8.11
CA PRO A 38 -17.55 18.74 -7.31
C PRO A 38 -16.82 18.05 -6.15
N ILE A 39 -17.44 17.06 -5.52
CA ILE A 39 -16.87 16.33 -4.39
C ILE A 39 -15.54 15.63 -4.74
N PHE A 40 -15.31 15.26 -6.02
CA PHE A 40 -14.04 14.69 -6.47
C PHE A 40 -12.91 15.72 -6.32
N ALA A 41 -13.09 16.89 -6.92
CA ALA A 41 -12.06 17.94 -6.88
C ALA A 41 -11.78 18.42 -5.44
N GLU A 42 -12.81 18.51 -4.61
CA GLU A 42 -12.68 18.88 -3.19
C GLU A 42 -11.88 17.83 -2.41
N THR A 43 -12.15 16.54 -2.65
CA THR A 43 -11.46 15.44 -1.98
C THR A 43 -10.03 15.29 -2.51
N GLU A 44 -9.81 15.41 -3.81
CA GLU A 44 -8.47 15.40 -4.42
C GLU A 44 -7.59 16.53 -3.85
N ARG A 45 -8.14 17.74 -3.70
CA ARG A 45 -7.43 18.85 -3.04
C ARG A 45 -7.06 18.51 -1.61
N TYR A 46 -7.98 17.93 -0.84
CA TYR A 46 -7.69 17.54 0.54
C TYR A 46 -6.58 16.49 0.63
N ILE A 47 -6.61 15.49 -0.25
CA ILE A 47 -5.56 14.47 -0.34
C ILE A 47 -4.22 15.12 -0.71
N THR A 48 -4.22 16.05 -1.65
CA THR A 48 -3.05 16.82 -2.08
C THR A 48 -2.40 17.55 -0.89
N ASP A 49 -3.21 18.31 -0.14
CA ASP A 49 -2.76 19.06 1.04
C ASP A 49 -2.23 18.12 2.15
N PHE A 50 -2.96 17.02 2.41
CA PHE A 50 -2.60 16.02 3.42
C PHE A 50 -1.26 15.33 3.11
N HIS A 51 -1.00 15.06 1.85
CA HIS A 51 0.22 14.38 1.40
C HIS A 51 1.36 15.32 0.99
N HIS A 52 1.22 16.64 1.18
CA HIS A 52 2.20 17.66 0.78
C HIS A 52 2.64 17.48 -0.68
N ALA A 53 1.69 17.37 -1.59
CA ALA A 53 1.93 17.19 -3.01
C ALA A 53 1.37 18.36 -3.82
N GLU A 54 1.56 18.35 -5.13
CA GLU A 54 0.99 19.37 -6.00
C GLU A 54 -0.40 18.98 -6.51
N ALA A 55 -0.65 17.67 -6.69
CA ALA A 55 -1.93 17.17 -7.16
C ALA A 55 -2.18 15.72 -6.74
N ALA A 56 -3.46 15.33 -6.78
CA ALA A 56 -3.91 13.95 -6.58
C ALA A 56 -5.01 13.62 -7.59
N LEU A 57 -5.07 12.35 -8.01
CA LEU A 57 -6.10 11.83 -8.91
C LEU A 57 -6.71 10.56 -8.32
N LEU A 58 -8.04 10.59 -8.09
CA LEU A 58 -8.80 9.47 -7.54
C LEU A 58 -9.06 8.38 -8.58
N TYR A 59 -8.89 7.13 -8.15
CA TYR A 59 -9.16 5.89 -8.91
C TYR A 59 -10.12 4.98 -8.14
N ASN A 60 -10.85 4.12 -8.86
CA ASN A 60 -11.79 3.19 -8.25
C ASN A 60 -11.15 2.17 -7.30
N SER A 61 -9.90 1.81 -7.53
CA SER A 61 -9.15 0.89 -6.67
C SER A 61 -7.64 1.11 -6.78
N GLY A 62 -6.87 0.54 -5.83
CA GLY A 62 -5.40 0.48 -5.94
C GLY A 62 -4.92 -0.28 -7.18
N TYR A 63 -5.68 -1.32 -7.58
CA TYR A 63 -5.41 -2.04 -8.81
C TYR A 63 -5.52 -1.12 -10.02
N ASP A 64 -6.62 -0.36 -10.15
CA ASP A 64 -6.83 0.56 -11.26
C ASP A 64 -5.79 1.70 -11.28
N ALA A 65 -5.40 2.20 -10.11
CA ALA A 65 -4.38 3.23 -9.98
C ALA A 65 -3.01 2.74 -10.48
N ASN A 66 -2.57 1.55 -10.03
CA ASN A 66 -1.31 0.94 -10.47
C ASN A 66 -1.34 0.62 -11.97
N VAL A 67 -2.37 -0.08 -12.45
CA VAL A 67 -2.51 -0.40 -13.88
C VAL A 67 -2.54 0.88 -14.71
N GLY A 68 -3.31 1.88 -14.29
CA GLY A 68 -3.43 3.14 -15.00
C GLY A 68 -2.12 3.92 -15.07
N PHE A 69 -1.40 3.99 -13.96
CA PHE A 69 -0.12 4.70 -13.86
C PHE A 69 0.97 4.01 -14.67
N PHE A 70 1.28 2.76 -14.35
CA PHE A 70 2.42 2.05 -14.94
C PHE A 70 2.24 1.73 -16.42
N SER A 71 1.00 1.64 -16.91
CA SER A 71 0.76 1.36 -18.34
C SER A 71 1.04 2.54 -19.26
N CYS A 72 1.09 3.78 -18.77
CA CYS A 72 1.18 4.95 -19.63
C CYS A 72 2.31 5.94 -19.30
N ILE A 73 2.87 5.89 -18.06
CA ILE A 73 3.77 6.96 -17.58
C ILE A 73 5.14 6.97 -18.27
N VAL A 74 5.57 5.84 -18.79
CA VAL A 74 6.81 5.67 -19.57
C VAL A 74 6.51 4.97 -20.88
N GLY A 75 7.29 5.28 -21.92
CA GLY A 75 7.00 4.90 -23.29
C GLY A 75 8.01 3.94 -23.92
N ARG A 76 7.92 3.82 -25.24
CA ARG A 76 8.81 2.99 -26.04
C ARG A 76 10.26 3.49 -25.94
N GLY A 77 11.16 2.60 -25.56
CA GLY A 77 12.58 2.91 -25.38
C GLY A 77 12.98 3.21 -23.94
N ASP A 78 12.03 3.58 -23.08
CA ASP A 78 12.23 3.76 -21.66
C ASP A 78 12.33 2.43 -20.92
N VAL A 79 12.69 2.48 -19.64
CA VAL A 79 12.91 1.31 -18.80
C VAL A 79 12.16 1.42 -17.49
N ILE A 80 11.51 0.33 -17.08
CA ILE A 80 10.97 0.15 -15.72
C ILE A 80 11.82 -0.89 -15.00
N LEU A 81 12.40 -0.50 -13.86
CA LEU A 81 13.06 -1.40 -12.92
C LEU A 81 12.11 -1.65 -11.74
N TYR A 82 11.74 -2.89 -11.48
CA TYR A 82 10.74 -3.18 -10.45
C TYR A 82 11.18 -4.29 -9.50
N ASP A 83 10.78 -4.18 -8.23
CA ASP A 83 11.05 -5.21 -7.22
C ASP A 83 10.36 -6.52 -7.60
N SER A 84 11.03 -7.64 -7.42
CA SER A 84 10.51 -8.98 -7.75
C SER A 84 9.24 -9.37 -6.98
N TYR A 85 8.99 -8.73 -5.82
CA TYR A 85 7.79 -8.94 -5.00
C TYR A 85 6.71 -7.87 -5.21
N SER A 86 6.90 -6.94 -6.15
CA SER A 86 5.88 -5.95 -6.49
C SER A 86 4.52 -6.59 -6.73
N HIS A 87 3.48 -5.94 -6.22
CA HIS A 87 2.09 -6.39 -6.32
C HIS A 87 1.66 -6.70 -7.76
N ALA A 88 0.74 -7.63 -7.93
CA ALA A 88 0.24 -8.04 -9.25
C ALA A 88 -0.22 -6.85 -10.11
N SER A 89 -0.91 -5.87 -9.52
CA SER A 89 -1.38 -4.67 -10.24
C SER A 89 -0.24 -3.83 -10.82
N ILE A 90 0.90 -3.72 -10.13
CA ILE A 90 2.10 -3.04 -10.65
C ILE A 90 2.62 -3.82 -11.86
N ARG A 91 2.77 -5.13 -11.74
CA ARG A 91 3.26 -6.01 -12.82
C ARG A 91 2.31 -6.02 -14.02
N ASP A 92 1.01 -6.00 -13.78
CA ASP A 92 0.01 -5.95 -14.85
C ASP A 92 0.06 -4.59 -15.57
N GLY A 93 0.17 -3.48 -14.84
CA GLY A 93 0.40 -2.16 -15.42
C GLY A 93 1.69 -2.09 -16.24
N ILE A 94 2.79 -2.65 -15.73
CA ILE A 94 4.06 -2.76 -16.45
C ILE A 94 3.91 -3.58 -17.74
N SER A 95 3.19 -4.70 -17.69
CA SER A 95 2.98 -5.56 -18.87
C SER A 95 2.18 -4.89 -19.99
N LEU A 96 1.34 -3.92 -19.64
CA LEU A 96 0.58 -3.10 -20.60
C LEU A 96 1.37 -1.89 -21.11
N SER A 97 2.51 -1.56 -20.51
CA SER A 97 3.40 -0.50 -20.94
C SER A 97 4.15 -0.88 -22.22
N LEU A 98 4.59 0.12 -22.97
CA LEU A 98 5.50 -0.06 -24.11
C LEU A 98 6.97 -0.01 -23.70
N ALA A 99 7.28 0.27 -22.44
CA ALA A 99 8.63 0.31 -21.91
C ALA A 99 9.24 -1.08 -21.77
N ASN A 100 10.58 -1.15 -21.74
CA ASN A 100 11.28 -2.37 -21.38
C ASN A 100 11.27 -2.54 -19.86
N ALA A 101 10.94 -3.73 -19.34
CA ALA A 101 10.85 -3.96 -17.92
C ALA A 101 11.85 -5.01 -17.43
N TYR A 102 12.52 -4.72 -16.31
CA TYR A 102 13.49 -5.63 -15.68
C TYR A 102 13.24 -5.68 -14.18
N LYS A 103 13.15 -6.88 -13.63
CA LYS A 103 13.00 -7.07 -12.20
C LYS A 103 14.37 -7.10 -11.52
N PHE A 104 14.48 -6.49 -10.35
CA PHE A 104 15.58 -6.70 -9.40
C PHE A 104 15.12 -7.60 -8.24
N LYS A 105 16.09 -8.19 -7.54
CA LYS A 105 15.80 -9.03 -6.38
C LYS A 105 15.18 -8.22 -5.27
N HIS A 106 14.26 -8.85 -4.55
CA HIS A 106 13.51 -8.22 -3.48
C HIS A 106 14.41 -7.50 -2.47
N ASN A 107 14.16 -6.18 -2.30
CA ASN A 107 14.89 -5.28 -1.42
C ASN A 107 16.42 -5.24 -1.63
N ASP A 108 16.94 -5.78 -2.76
CA ASP A 108 18.37 -5.83 -3.09
C ASP A 108 18.79 -4.58 -3.89
N LEU A 109 19.26 -3.55 -3.17
CA LEU A 109 19.70 -2.29 -3.79
C LEU A 109 21.00 -2.44 -4.60
N GLU A 110 21.79 -3.49 -4.36
CA GLU A 110 23.01 -3.76 -5.15
C GLU A 110 22.63 -4.36 -6.50
N ASP A 111 21.60 -5.19 -6.55
CA ASP A 111 21.04 -5.71 -7.79
C ASP A 111 20.35 -4.59 -8.59
N LEU A 112 19.61 -3.70 -7.90
CA LEU A 112 19.05 -2.49 -8.50
C LEU A 112 20.14 -1.61 -9.10
N GLU A 113 21.23 -1.35 -8.38
CA GLU A 113 22.33 -0.51 -8.86
C GLU A 113 23.01 -1.08 -10.11
N LYS A 114 23.17 -2.41 -10.22
CA LYS A 114 23.66 -3.07 -11.44
C LYS A 114 22.79 -2.79 -12.65
N LEU A 115 21.46 -2.82 -12.45
CA LEU A 115 20.51 -2.50 -13.53
C LEU A 115 20.53 -1.01 -13.88
N LEU A 116 20.63 -0.12 -12.90
CA LEU A 116 20.78 1.32 -13.12
C LEU A 116 22.04 1.62 -13.94
N LYS A 117 23.21 1.07 -13.57
CA LYS A 117 24.47 1.20 -14.35
C LYS A 117 24.31 0.74 -15.80
N LYS A 118 23.46 -0.26 -16.05
CA LYS A 118 23.25 -0.79 -17.40
C LYS A 118 22.29 0.02 -18.23
N PHE A 119 21.25 0.59 -17.63
CA PHE A 119 20.12 1.15 -18.35
C PHE A 119 19.95 2.67 -18.22
N ALA A 120 20.45 3.29 -17.15
CA ALA A 120 20.39 4.73 -16.96
C ALA A 120 21.42 5.43 -17.88
N THR A 121 20.95 5.87 -19.03
CA THR A 121 21.73 6.59 -20.05
C THR A 121 20.99 7.87 -20.42
N ASP A 122 21.69 8.87 -20.92
CA ASP A 122 21.13 10.18 -21.27
C ASP A 122 19.95 10.14 -22.27
N GLN A 123 19.74 8.99 -22.91
CA GLN A 123 18.70 8.81 -23.93
C GLN A 123 17.47 8.07 -23.45
N ARG A 124 17.39 7.68 -22.16
CA ARG A 124 16.33 6.84 -21.65
C ARG A 124 15.81 7.35 -20.33
N THR A 125 14.50 7.38 -20.19
CA THR A 125 13.86 7.53 -18.89
C THR A 125 13.88 6.18 -18.16
N VAL A 126 14.37 6.17 -16.93
CA VAL A 126 14.32 5.01 -16.06
C VAL A 126 13.38 5.27 -14.90
N LEU A 127 12.38 4.42 -14.74
CA LEU A 127 11.43 4.45 -13.62
C LEU A 127 11.68 3.25 -12.71
N ILE A 128 11.91 3.50 -11.44
CA ILE A 128 11.98 2.46 -10.40
C ILE A 128 10.60 2.33 -9.78
N ALA A 129 10.08 1.09 -9.73
CA ALA A 129 8.81 0.75 -9.10
C ALA A 129 9.04 -0.15 -7.89
N THR A 130 8.53 0.25 -6.72
CA THR A 130 8.60 -0.54 -5.48
C THR A 130 7.39 -0.27 -4.59
N GLU A 131 7.29 -0.99 -3.48
CA GLU A 131 6.32 -0.74 -2.40
C GLU A 131 7.06 -0.19 -1.18
N THR A 132 6.42 0.66 -0.41
CA THR A 132 7.01 1.14 0.85
C THR A 132 6.89 0.10 1.95
N VAL A 133 5.85 -0.73 1.89
CA VAL A 133 5.63 -1.90 2.76
C VAL A 133 5.07 -3.02 1.90
N PHE A 134 5.76 -4.15 1.84
CA PHE A 134 5.34 -5.28 1.02
C PHE A 134 4.23 -6.11 1.66
N SER A 135 3.25 -6.48 0.85
CA SER A 135 1.99 -7.09 1.31
C SER A 135 2.14 -8.46 1.96
N MET A 136 3.15 -9.25 1.55
CA MET A 136 3.35 -10.63 2.03
C MET A 136 4.17 -10.69 3.30
N ASP A 137 5.15 -9.80 3.44
CA ASP A 137 6.18 -9.84 4.46
C ASP A 137 6.06 -8.72 5.49
N GLY A 138 5.45 -7.60 5.10
CA GLY A 138 5.37 -6.42 5.93
C GLY A 138 6.68 -5.65 6.04
N ASP A 139 7.71 -6.09 5.34
CA ASP A 139 9.02 -5.46 5.29
C ASP A 139 9.04 -4.23 4.37
N SER A 140 10.13 -3.49 4.43
CA SER A 140 10.32 -2.25 3.68
C SER A 140 11.73 -2.19 3.10
N PRO A 141 11.92 -1.64 1.89
CA PRO A 141 13.26 -1.34 1.38
C PRO A 141 13.91 -0.21 2.19
N ASP A 142 15.23 -0.09 2.11
CA ASP A 142 15.91 1.14 2.53
C ASP A 142 15.59 2.27 1.52
N LEU A 143 14.46 2.95 1.79
CA LEU A 143 13.93 4.00 0.90
C LEU A 143 14.90 5.18 0.75
N ARG A 144 15.65 5.55 1.80
CA ARG A 144 16.64 6.65 1.73
C ARG A 144 17.76 6.30 0.77
N ARG A 145 18.30 5.08 0.86
CA ARG A 145 19.35 4.60 -0.04
C ARG A 145 18.82 4.38 -1.45
N LEU A 146 17.59 3.88 -1.60
CA LEU A 146 16.92 3.72 -2.91
C LEU A 146 16.77 5.06 -3.63
N VAL A 147 16.28 6.09 -2.93
CA VAL A 147 16.13 7.45 -3.47
C VAL A 147 17.48 8.04 -3.83
N ALA A 148 18.49 7.89 -2.97
CA ALA A 148 19.85 8.36 -3.26
C ALA A 148 20.45 7.70 -4.51
N LEU A 149 20.22 6.39 -4.70
CA LEU A 149 20.61 5.69 -5.92
C LEU A 149 19.87 6.23 -7.14
N ALA A 150 18.55 6.41 -7.05
CA ALA A 150 17.77 6.96 -8.14
C ALA A 150 18.29 8.34 -8.57
N GLN A 151 18.54 9.24 -7.63
CA GLN A 151 19.10 10.57 -7.89
C GLN A 151 20.49 10.49 -8.54
N GLN A 152 21.36 9.61 -8.04
CA GLN A 152 22.73 9.41 -8.59
C GLN A 152 22.70 9.01 -10.07
N TYR A 153 21.69 8.23 -10.48
CA TYR A 153 21.57 7.72 -11.86
C TYR A 153 20.51 8.48 -12.68
N GLY A 154 19.92 9.55 -12.17
CA GLY A 154 18.89 10.33 -12.88
C GLY A 154 17.62 9.53 -13.15
N ALA A 155 17.30 8.56 -12.30
CA ALA A 155 16.09 7.74 -12.39
C ALA A 155 14.95 8.32 -11.55
N TYR A 156 13.71 8.06 -11.96
CA TYR A 156 12.50 8.41 -11.21
C TYR A 156 12.08 7.25 -10.30
N VAL A 157 11.42 7.58 -9.19
CA VAL A 157 10.89 6.57 -8.25
C VAL A 157 9.39 6.70 -8.13
N ALA A 158 8.66 5.61 -8.36
CA ALA A 158 7.24 5.50 -8.05
C ALA A 158 7.06 4.42 -6.96
N VAL A 159 6.25 4.73 -5.95
CA VAL A 159 6.02 3.82 -4.82
C VAL A 159 4.55 3.55 -4.59
N ASP A 160 4.23 2.31 -4.22
CA ASP A 160 2.91 1.95 -3.68
C ASP A 160 2.97 2.01 -2.15
N GLU A 161 2.15 2.87 -1.55
CA GLU A 161 2.01 3.07 -0.11
C GLU A 161 0.78 2.37 0.48
N ALA A 162 0.20 1.39 -0.22
CA ALA A 162 -1.05 0.73 0.17
C ALA A 162 -1.04 0.19 1.60
N HIS A 163 0.10 -0.27 2.10
CA HIS A 163 0.27 -0.81 3.46
C HIS A 163 0.88 0.19 4.45
N ALA A 164 1.18 1.41 4.01
CA ALA A 164 1.78 2.45 4.85
C ALA A 164 0.77 3.51 5.31
N ILE A 165 -0.26 3.80 4.48
CA ILE A 165 -1.30 4.78 4.81
C ILE A 165 -2.13 4.29 6.01
N GLY A 166 -2.35 5.18 6.99
CA GLY A 166 -3.02 4.84 8.26
C GLY A 166 -2.13 4.08 9.23
N VAL A 167 -0.85 3.82 8.87
CA VAL A 167 0.11 3.10 9.72
C VAL A 167 1.31 3.98 10.05
N PHE A 168 1.97 4.57 9.06
CA PHE A 168 3.20 5.35 9.22
C PHE A 168 2.97 6.83 9.02
N GLY A 169 3.88 7.62 9.60
CA GLY A 169 3.91 9.07 9.46
C GLY A 169 2.94 9.80 10.39
N LYS A 170 3.09 11.12 10.42
CA LYS A 170 2.18 11.98 11.19
C LYS A 170 0.76 11.82 10.64
N ASN A 171 -0.19 11.52 11.52
CA ASN A 171 -1.58 11.26 11.15
C ASN A 171 -1.74 10.13 10.09
N GLY A 172 -0.84 9.15 10.04
CA GLY A 172 -0.94 8.05 9.09
C GLY A 172 -0.68 8.42 7.63
N SER A 173 0.12 9.45 7.37
CA SER A 173 0.37 9.99 6.03
C SER A 173 1.23 9.10 5.11
N GLY A 174 1.72 7.98 5.61
CA GLY A 174 2.57 7.06 4.86
C GLY A 174 4.04 7.13 5.23
N LEU A 175 4.80 6.14 4.74
CA LEU A 175 6.21 6.00 5.09
C LEU A 175 7.10 7.01 4.36
N ILE A 176 6.76 7.40 3.13
CA ILE A 176 7.50 8.42 2.38
C ILE A 176 7.51 9.75 3.14
N GLN A 177 6.34 10.19 3.60
CA GLN A 177 6.24 11.45 4.35
C GLN A 177 6.84 11.32 5.76
N ALA A 178 6.79 10.15 6.40
CA ALA A 178 7.47 9.88 7.66
C ALA A 178 9.01 10.04 7.54
N LEU A 179 9.55 9.77 6.37
CA LEU A 179 10.98 9.88 6.06
C LEU A 179 11.38 11.25 5.49
N GLY A 180 10.41 12.15 5.19
CA GLY A 180 10.66 13.44 4.55
C GLY A 180 11.17 13.31 3.12
N LEU A 181 10.67 12.32 2.37
CA LEU A 181 11.09 12.00 1.00
C LEU A 181 10.04 12.38 -0.05
N GLU A 182 8.98 13.09 0.32
CA GLU A 182 7.85 13.39 -0.56
C GLU A 182 8.24 14.18 -1.81
N ASN A 183 9.29 15.02 -1.71
CA ASN A 183 9.78 15.80 -2.84
C ASN A 183 10.77 15.04 -3.76
N ASP A 184 11.22 13.86 -3.33
CA ASP A 184 12.17 13.03 -4.06
C ASP A 184 11.48 11.86 -4.79
N ILE A 185 10.18 11.68 -4.57
CA ILE A 185 9.37 10.62 -5.18
C ILE A 185 8.54 11.18 -6.32
N PHE A 186 8.69 10.57 -7.50
CA PHE A 186 7.98 10.98 -8.71
C PHE A 186 6.46 10.80 -8.61
N ALA A 187 6.01 9.68 -8.03
CA ALA A 187 4.60 9.43 -7.78
C ALA A 187 4.41 8.44 -6.61
N ARG A 188 3.36 8.66 -5.83
CA ARG A 188 2.92 7.77 -4.75
C ARG A 188 1.53 7.26 -5.07
N ILE A 189 1.34 5.95 -5.02
CA ILE A 189 0.02 5.32 -5.09
C ILE A 189 -0.44 5.07 -3.67
N VAL A 190 -1.52 5.73 -3.25
CA VAL A 190 -2.12 5.59 -1.92
C VAL A 190 -3.46 4.89 -2.04
N THR A 191 -3.71 3.89 -1.19
CA THR A 191 -4.95 3.11 -1.25
C THR A 191 -5.77 3.26 0.02
N PHE A 192 -7.09 3.18 -0.10
CA PHE A 192 -8.00 3.50 0.99
C PHE A 192 -8.65 2.26 1.61
N GLY A 193 -8.49 1.08 0.99
CA GLY A 193 -9.14 -0.16 1.44
C GLY A 193 -8.51 -0.81 2.67
N LYS A 194 -7.35 -0.36 3.11
CA LYS A 194 -6.59 -0.96 4.21
C LYS A 194 -6.59 -0.06 5.46
N GLY A 195 -5.72 0.95 5.52
CA GLY A 195 -5.64 1.83 6.68
C GLY A 195 -6.89 2.71 6.86
N LEU A 196 -7.53 3.17 5.78
CA LEU A 196 -8.72 4.03 5.89
C LEU A 196 -10.06 3.26 5.98
N GLY A 197 -10.06 1.93 5.86
CA GLY A 197 -11.30 1.14 5.89
C GLY A 197 -12.34 1.53 4.82
N ALA A 198 -11.90 2.20 3.73
CA ALA A 198 -12.73 2.71 2.65
C ALA A 198 -12.49 1.95 1.33
N HIS A 199 -12.96 2.47 0.21
CA HIS A 199 -12.72 1.90 -1.13
C HIS A 199 -12.09 2.94 -2.04
N GLY A 200 -11.18 2.52 -2.93
CA GLY A 200 -10.53 3.39 -3.89
C GLY A 200 -9.04 3.59 -3.64
N ALA A 201 -8.45 4.46 -4.44
CA ALA A 201 -7.05 4.86 -4.36
C ALA A 201 -6.85 6.25 -4.95
N ALA A 202 -5.65 6.81 -4.75
CA ALA A 202 -5.21 7.98 -5.50
C ALA A 202 -3.77 7.82 -5.97
N VAL A 203 -3.45 8.43 -7.10
CA VAL A 203 -2.08 8.77 -7.47
C VAL A 203 -1.81 10.19 -7.00
N VAL A 204 -0.76 10.36 -6.21
CA VAL A 204 -0.30 11.63 -5.64
C VAL A 204 1.05 11.97 -6.27
N ALA A 205 1.13 13.10 -6.99
CA ALA A 205 2.29 13.47 -7.79
C ALA A 205 2.31 14.98 -8.10
N SER A 206 3.18 15.39 -9.05
CA SER A 206 3.14 16.75 -9.60
C SER A 206 1.86 17.00 -10.40
N ALA A 207 1.53 18.27 -10.60
CA ALA A 207 0.37 18.68 -11.39
C ALA A 207 0.44 18.18 -12.83
N GLU A 208 1.64 18.21 -13.44
CA GLU A 208 1.89 17.73 -14.81
C GLU A 208 1.65 16.22 -14.92
N VAL A 209 2.11 15.42 -13.95
CA VAL A 209 1.88 13.97 -13.93
C VAL A 209 0.40 13.66 -13.82
N VAL A 210 -0.33 14.33 -12.93
CA VAL A 210 -1.78 14.15 -12.79
C VAL A 210 -2.51 14.55 -14.08
N GLN A 211 -2.15 15.69 -14.70
CA GLN A 211 -2.74 16.10 -15.96
C GLN A 211 -2.44 15.09 -17.09
N TYR A 212 -1.25 14.51 -17.12
CA TYR A 212 -0.90 13.45 -18.05
C TYR A 212 -1.79 12.21 -17.85
N LEU A 213 -1.96 11.76 -16.60
CA LEU A 213 -2.80 10.61 -16.27
C LEU A 213 -4.26 10.80 -16.66
N VAL A 214 -4.82 11.99 -16.49
CA VAL A 214 -6.19 12.31 -16.93
C VAL A 214 -6.38 12.05 -18.43
N ASN A 215 -5.33 12.24 -19.24
CA ASN A 215 -5.39 12.10 -20.71
C ASN A 215 -4.96 10.71 -21.22
N PHE A 216 -4.15 9.95 -20.45
CA PHE A 216 -3.52 8.73 -20.94
C PHE A 216 -3.78 7.49 -20.09
N SER A 217 -4.21 7.64 -18.83
CA SER A 217 -4.49 6.51 -17.94
C SER A 217 -5.81 5.81 -18.32
N ARG A 218 -5.72 4.65 -18.97
CA ARG A 218 -6.89 3.95 -19.51
C ARG A 218 -7.87 3.50 -18.44
N SER A 219 -7.40 3.05 -17.28
CA SER A 219 -8.25 2.65 -16.15
C SER A 219 -8.99 3.83 -15.50
N PHE A 220 -8.54 5.07 -15.75
CA PHE A 220 -9.24 6.30 -15.38
C PHE A 220 -10.24 6.74 -16.46
N ILE A 221 -9.81 6.72 -17.72
CA ILE A 221 -10.58 7.26 -18.85
C ILE A 221 -11.81 6.41 -19.17
N TYR A 222 -11.64 5.08 -19.20
CA TYR A 222 -12.63 4.13 -19.73
C TYR A 222 -13.42 3.39 -18.66
N THR A 223 -13.46 3.93 -17.45
CA THR A 223 -14.28 3.39 -16.35
C THR A 223 -15.33 4.40 -15.92
N THR A 224 -16.43 3.92 -15.37
CA THR A 224 -17.37 4.77 -14.61
C THR A 224 -16.66 5.28 -13.37
N ALA A 225 -16.82 6.56 -13.06
CA ALA A 225 -16.28 7.16 -11.83
C ALA A 225 -16.88 6.47 -10.59
N MET A 226 -16.12 6.45 -9.48
CA MET A 226 -16.65 5.90 -8.22
C MET A 226 -17.90 6.66 -7.76
N SER A 227 -18.71 6.04 -6.91
CA SER A 227 -19.88 6.71 -6.38
C SER A 227 -19.50 7.92 -5.53
N PRO A 228 -20.28 9.01 -5.57
CA PRO A 228 -20.04 10.16 -4.70
C PRO A 228 -20.02 9.80 -3.21
N HIS A 229 -20.78 8.81 -2.80
CA HIS A 229 -20.77 8.27 -1.43
C HIS A 229 -19.41 7.65 -1.09
N SER A 230 -18.77 6.93 -2.01
CA SER A 230 -17.41 6.40 -1.80
C SER A 230 -16.39 7.53 -1.65
N VAL A 231 -16.53 8.62 -2.42
CA VAL A 231 -15.66 9.80 -2.30
C VAL A 231 -15.86 10.49 -0.93
N ALA A 232 -17.11 10.62 -0.47
CA ALA A 232 -17.43 11.14 0.86
C ALA A 232 -16.82 10.26 1.97
N THR A 233 -16.85 8.93 1.79
CA THR A 233 -16.22 7.98 2.73
C THR A 233 -14.71 8.18 2.81
N ILE A 234 -14.03 8.32 1.68
CA ILE A 234 -12.59 8.61 1.61
C ILE A 234 -12.29 9.92 2.35
N ARG A 235 -13.03 10.97 2.05
CA ARG A 235 -12.87 12.28 2.68
C ARG A 235 -13.03 12.21 4.20
N ALA A 236 -14.09 11.55 4.68
CA ALA A 236 -14.35 11.37 6.11
C ALA A 236 -13.21 10.58 6.79
N GLY A 237 -12.68 9.54 6.14
CA GLY A 237 -11.53 8.77 6.63
C GLY A 237 -10.28 9.63 6.81
N TYR A 238 -9.93 10.44 5.81
CA TYR A 238 -8.80 11.37 5.90
C TYR A 238 -8.97 12.42 7.01
N GLU A 239 -10.15 12.99 7.16
CA GLU A 239 -10.42 13.95 8.24
C GLU A 239 -10.28 13.29 9.62
N GLN A 240 -10.67 12.01 9.77
CA GLN A 240 -10.55 11.26 11.03
C GLN A 240 -9.10 10.91 11.37
N LEU A 241 -8.21 10.73 10.39
CA LEU A 241 -6.80 10.41 10.64
C LEU A 241 -6.09 11.42 11.54
N SER A 242 -6.45 12.70 11.45
CA SER A 242 -5.86 13.76 12.28
C SER A 242 -6.41 13.80 13.73
N GLN A 243 -7.43 13.01 14.04
CA GLN A 243 -8.17 13.07 15.31
C GLN A 243 -8.16 11.73 16.07
N THR A 244 -7.59 10.67 15.47
CA THR A 244 -7.66 9.32 16.02
C THR A 244 -6.43 8.95 16.83
N GLU A 245 -6.64 8.20 17.92
CA GLU A 245 -5.59 7.51 18.67
C GLU A 245 -5.30 6.09 18.15
N ALA A 246 -6.07 5.63 17.16
CA ALA A 246 -5.95 4.26 16.65
C ALA A 246 -4.58 3.95 16.05
N ILE A 247 -3.89 4.95 15.49
CA ILE A 247 -2.54 4.78 14.94
C ILE A 247 -1.54 4.50 16.06
N SER A 248 -1.58 5.27 17.14
CA SER A 248 -0.70 5.05 18.31
C SER A 248 -1.00 3.72 18.99
N GLN A 249 -2.28 3.34 19.08
CA GLN A 249 -2.67 2.02 19.60
C GLN A 249 -2.16 0.87 18.73
N LEU A 250 -2.23 1.01 17.38
CA LEU A 250 -1.66 0.01 16.46
C LEU A 250 -0.15 -0.16 16.70
N HIS A 251 0.60 0.93 16.83
CA HIS A 251 2.04 0.86 17.12
C HIS A 251 2.34 0.26 18.47
N SER A 252 1.52 0.52 19.50
CA SER A 252 1.62 -0.13 20.80
C SER A 252 1.43 -1.65 20.67
N ASN A 253 0.43 -2.09 19.93
CA ASN A 253 0.15 -3.50 19.66
C ASN A 253 1.29 -4.18 18.87
N ILE A 254 1.87 -3.50 17.86
CA ILE A 254 3.04 -4.01 17.12
C ILE A 254 4.24 -4.17 18.07
N SER A 255 4.53 -3.16 18.88
CA SER A 255 5.63 -3.20 19.84
C SER A 255 5.43 -4.31 20.90
N TYR A 256 4.21 -4.45 21.40
CA TYR A 256 3.86 -5.51 22.34
C TYR A 256 4.05 -6.90 21.72
N PHE A 257 3.54 -7.12 20.50
CA PHE A 257 3.73 -8.36 19.76
C PHE A 257 5.23 -8.70 19.59
N LYS A 258 6.03 -7.74 19.11
CA LYS A 258 7.49 -7.92 18.92
C LYS A 258 8.21 -8.26 20.25
N THR A 259 7.78 -7.65 21.34
CA THR A 259 8.29 -7.97 22.69
C THR A 259 7.95 -9.41 23.08
N GLN A 260 6.70 -9.83 22.87
CA GLN A 260 6.25 -11.18 23.22
C GLN A 260 6.98 -12.25 22.40
N ILE A 261 7.13 -12.10 21.07
CA ILE A 261 7.87 -13.07 20.25
C ILE A 261 9.35 -13.16 20.66
N THR A 262 9.97 -12.04 21.07
CA THR A 262 11.35 -12.02 21.54
C THR A 262 11.50 -12.73 22.89
N GLN A 263 10.60 -12.48 23.83
CA GLN A 263 10.59 -13.13 25.15
C GLN A 263 10.39 -14.64 25.05
N GLN A 264 9.58 -15.08 24.11
CA GLN A 264 9.32 -16.51 23.85
C GLN A 264 10.37 -17.13 22.89
N GLN A 265 11.36 -16.37 22.47
CA GLN A 265 12.43 -16.82 21.55
C GLN A 265 11.92 -17.43 20.24
N LEU A 266 10.73 -17.02 19.79
CA LEU A 266 10.15 -17.49 18.52
C LEU A 266 10.98 -17.01 17.34
N GLN A 267 11.36 -17.95 16.47
CA GLN A 267 12.19 -17.70 15.29
C GLN A 267 11.36 -17.70 14.01
N GLY A 268 11.96 -17.30 12.91
CA GLY A 268 11.35 -17.34 11.58
C GLY A 268 10.53 -16.12 11.21
N PHE A 269 10.42 -15.12 12.08
CA PHE A 269 9.76 -13.86 11.73
C PHE A 269 10.63 -13.00 10.82
N ILE A 270 10.01 -12.48 9.76
CA ILE A 270 10.60 -11.45 8.90
C ILE A 270 10.57 -10.11 9.65
N ALA A 271 11.64 -9.33 9.55
CA ALA A 271 11.70 -8.03 10.21
C ALA A 271 10.66 -7.07 9.62
N SER A 272 9.74 -6.61 10.46
CA SER A 272 8.67 -5.67 10.06
C SER A 272 8.34 -4.71 11.20
N ASP A 273 8.15 -3.44 10.86
CA ASP A 273 7.60 -2.40 11.73
C ASP A 273 6.15 -2.05 11.35
N SER A 274 5.58 -2.77 10.38
CA SER A 274 4.21 -2.55 9.89
C SER A 274 3.18 -3.39 10.66
N ALA A 275 1.91 -3.18 10.34
CA ALA A 275 0.81 -4.00 10.83
C ALA A 275 0.88 -5.47 10.38
N ILE A 276 1.69 -5.77 9.35
CA ILE A 276 1.87 -7.11 8.81
C ILE A 276 3.09 -7.74 9.46
N GLN A 277 2.91 -8.92 10.06
CA GLN A 277 3.96 -9.73 10.68
C GLN A 277 3.94 -11.10 10.03
N ALA A 278 5.03 -11.48 9.39
CA ALA A 278 5.11 -12.74 8.66
C ALA A 278 6.10 -13.69 9.33
N MET A 279 5.66 -14.94 9.55
CA MET A 279 6.48 -16.02 10.08
C MET A 279 6.70 -17.09 9.01
N VAL A 280 7.93 -17.31 8.59
CA VAL A 280 8.29 -18.36 7.63
C VAL A 280 8.09 -19.73 8.25
N VAL A 281 7.27 -20.55 7.61
CA VAL A 281 6.92 -21.93 8.04
C VAL A 281 6.99 -22.81 6.79
N PRO A 282 8.18 -23.35 6.43
CA PRO A 282 8.37 -24.11 5.20
C PRO A 282 7.44 -25.30 5.06
N GLY A 283 6.85 -25.46 3.86
CA GLY A 283 5.96 -26.55 3.48
C GLY A 283 4.48 -26.21 3.54
N ASN A 284 3.80 -26.29 2.37
CA ASN A 284 2.37 -25.95 2.24
C ASN A 284 1.49 -26.62 3.30
N GLU A 285 1.68 -27.92 3.53
CA GLU A 285 0.83 -28.66 4.50
C GLU A 285 1.11 -28.24 5.93
N ARG A 286 2.37 -27.94 6.27
CA ARG A 286 2.75 -27.49 7.62
C ARG A 286 2.15 -26.13 7.95
N VAL A 287 2.25 -25.15 7.05
CA VAL A 287 1.70 -23.81 7.29
C VAL A 287 0.18 -23.80 7.28
N LYS A 288 -0.48 -24.64 6.44
CA LYS A 288 -1.94 -24.86 6.48
C LYS A 288 -2.40 -25.43 7.82
N ALA A 289 -1.72 -26.47 8.32
CA ALA A 289 -2.05 -27.09 9.59
C ALA A 289 -1.91 -26.11 10.75
N LEU A 290 -0.85 -25.28 10.73
CA LEU A 290 -0.67 -24.23 11.73
C LEU A 290 -1.79 -23.18 11.66
N ALA A 291 -2.11 -22.69 10.47
CA ALA A 291 -3.20 -21.71 10.28
C ALA A 291 -4.55 -22.29 10.75
N ALA A 292 -4.87 -23.54 10.38
CA ALA A 292 -6.10 -24.22 10.81
C ALA A 292 -6.19 -24.39 12.34
N HIS A 293 -5.07 -24.70 12.99
CA HIS A 293 -5.02 -24.77 14.44
C HIS A 293 -5.33 -23.41 15.11
N LEU A 294 -4.68 -22.35 14.64
CA LEU A 294 -4.92 -20.99 15.15
C LEU A 294 -6.37 -20.54 14.91
N GLN A 295 -6.93 -20.86 13.72
CA GLN A 295 -8.32 -20.56 13.40
C GLN A 295 -9.32 -21.30 14.30
N ALA A 296 -9.04 -22.56 14.62
CA ALA A 296 -9.85 -23.32 15.57
C ALA A 296 -9.84 -22.71 16.99
N GLU A 297 -8.77 -22.02 17.35
CA GLU A 297 -8.63 -21.26 18.59
C GLU A 297 -9.18 -19.81 18.50
N GLY A 298 -9.83 -19.46 17.39
CA GLY A 298 -10.45 -18.15 17.16
C GLY A 298 -9.48 -17.06 16.69
N ILE A 299 -8.27 -17.41 16.23
CA ILE A 299 -7.29 -16.46 15.67
C ILE A 299 -7.37 -16.48 14.14
N GLY A 300 -7.85 -15.40 13.53
CA GLY A 300 -8.01 -15.26 12.09
C GLY A 300 -6.68 -14.98 11.36
N VAL A 301 -5.95 -16.01 10.95
CA VAL A 301 -4.70 -15.92 10.19
C VAL A 301 -4.79 -16.71 8.89
N LEU A 302 -3.99 -16.32 7.89
CA LEU A 302 -3.97 -16.99 6.60
C LEU A 302 -2.58 -17.51 6.27
N PRO A 303 -2.47 -18.75 5.74
CA PRO A 303 -1.22 -19.26 5.20
C PRO A 303 -0.97 -18.68 3.81
N ILE A 304 0.27 -18.28 3.53
CA ILE A 304 0.73 -17.94 2.19
C ILE A 304 1.53 -19.12 1.67
N LEU A 305 1.13 -19.64 0.53
CA LEU A 305 1.56 -20.91 -0.02
C LEU A 305 2.44 -20.73 -1.27
N ALA A 306 3.25 -21.72 -1.58
CA ALA A 306 3.80 -21.87 -2.92
C ALA A 306 2.64 -22.20 -3.90
N PRO A 307 2.61 -21.60 -5.11
CA PRO A 307 3.66 -20.81 -5.76
C PRO A 307 3.55 -19.29 -5.56
N THR A 308 2.67 -18.80 -4.66
CA THR A 308 2.58 -17.35 -4.37
C THR A 308 3.91 -16.82 -3.80
N VAL A 309 4.57 -17.64 -3.00
CA VAL A 309 5.94 -17.48 -2.53
C VAL A 309 6.77 -18.67 -3.00
N PRO A 310 8.12 -18.58 -3.07
CA PRO A 310 8.96 -19.71 -3.41
C PRO A 310 8.74 -20.91 -2.48
N ALA A 311 8.90 -22.14 -3.03
CA ALA A 311 8.84 -23.34 -2.22
C ALA A 311 9.93 -23.33 -1.14
N GLY A 312 9.55 -23.61 0.11
CA GLY A 312 10.42 -23.49 1.28
C GLY A 312 10.37 -22.13 1.98
N GLU A 313 9.65 -21.18 1.39
CA GLU A 313 9.43 -19.84 1.94
C GLU A 313 7.97 -19.58 2.27
N GLU A 314 7.16 -20.61 2.37
CA GLU A 314 5.78 -20.49 2.82
C GLU A 314 5.71 -19.85 4.20
N ARG A 315 4.68 -19.05 4.44
CA ARG A 315 4.61 -18.25 5.67
C ARG A 315 3.20 -18.10 6.22
N LEU A 316 3.12 -17.94 7.51
CA LEU A 316 1.92 -17.48 8.20
C LEU A 316 1.91 -15.95 8.17
N ARG A 317 0.88 -15.32 7.60
CA ARG A 317 0.73 -13.88 7.57
C ARG A 317 -0.26 -13.44 8.64
N ILE A 318 0.25 -12.69 9.60
CA ILE A 318 -0.49 -12.11 10.73
C ILE A 318 -0.71 -10.63 10.43
N CYS A 319 -1.94 -10.15 10.63
CA CYS A 319 -2.23 -8.71 10.62
C CYS A 319 -2.59 -8.26 12.03
N LEU A 320 -1.88 -7.27 12.53
CA LEU A 320 -2.20 -6.59 13.76
C LEU A 320 -3.10 -5.39 13.49
N HIS A 321 -4.00 -5.12 14.40
CA HIS A 321 -4.96 -4.02 14.30
C HIS A 321 -4.93 -3.19 15.58
N SER A 322 -5.38 -1.94 15.48
CA SER A 322 -5.49 -1.05 16.64
C SER A 322 -6.46 -1.59 17.70
N PHE A 323 -7.45 -2.36 17.29
CA PHE A 323 -8.49 -2.91 18.14
C PHE A 323 -8.17 -4.31 18.73
N ASN A 324 -6.98 -4.85 18.45
CA ASN A 324 -6.55 -6.07 19.15
C ASN A 324 -6.21 -5.76 20.61
N SER A 325 -6.65 -6.63 21.52
CA SER A 325 -6.24 -6.57 22.92
C SER A 325 -4.88 -7.24 23.15
N GLU A 326 -4.21 -6.87 24.23
CA GLU A 326 -2.96 -7.53 24.64
C GLU A 326 -3.17 -9.02 24.93
N GLU A 327 -4.36 -9.41 25.46
CA GLU A 327 -4.72 -10.80 25.72
C GLU A 327 -4.81 -11.60 24.43
N GLU A 328 -5.41 -11.05 23.37
CA GLU A 328 -5.48 -11.71 22.05
C GLU A 328 -4.08 -11.88 21.45
N ILE A 329 -3.23 -10.86 21.54
CA ILE A 329 -1.84 -10.91 21.06
C ILE A 329 -1.05 -11.96 21.85
N LYS A 330 -1.18 -11.97 23.16
CA LYS A 330 -0.52 -12.96 24.03
C LYS A 330 -1.02 -14.38 23.77
N LYS A 331 -2.33 -14.56 23.55
CA LYS A 331 -2.91 -15.86 23.17
C LYS A 331 -2.30 -16.37 21.86
N LEU A 332 -2.22 -15.53 20.83
CA LEU A 332 -1.59 -15.87 19.55
C LEU A 332 -0.14 -16.33 19.75
N VAL A 333 0.66 -15.55 20.49
CA VAL A 333 2.08 -15.88 20.71
C VAL A 333 2.25 -17.19 21.48
N ASN A 334 1.43 -17.44 22.51
CA ASN A 334 1.47 -18.71 23.27
C ASN A 334 1.13 -19.91 22.39
N LEU A 335 0.08 -19.81 21.55
CA LEU A 335 -0.29 -20.88 20.61
C LEU A 335 0.81 -21.17 19.58
N LEU A 336 1.54 -20.14 19.13
CA LEU A 336 2.71 -20.32 18.27
C LEU A 336 3.84 -21.03 19.03
N THR A 337 4.14 -20.59 20.27
CA THR A 337 5.19 -21.18 21.11
C THR A 337 4.95 -22.67 21.34
N ASP A 338 3.74 -23.05 21.71
CA ASP A 338 3.37 -24.45 21.97
C ASP A 338 3.58 -25.37 20.75
N LYS A 339 3.47 -24.83 19.54
CA LYS A 339 3.67 -25.58 18.28
C LYS A 339 5.13 -25.67 17.85
N PHE A 340 6.00 -24.77 18.31
CA PHE A 340 7.41 -24.74 17.94
C PHE A 340 8.36 -25.11 19.09
N ALA A 341 7.85 -25.31 20.31
CA ALA A 341 8.61 -25.81 21.45
C ALA A 341 8.86 -27.34 21.42
N ASN A 342 8.24 -28.05 20.47
CA ASN A 342 8.39 -29.46 20.17
C ASN A 342 8.97 -29.65 18.77
#